data_d93c5c632f880e21d5c14c973239ddcf
#
_entry.id   d93c5c632f880e21d5c14c973239ddcf
#
_cell.length_a   1.000
_cell.length_b   1.000
_cell.length_c   1.000
_cell.angle_alpha   90.00
_cell.angle_beta   90.00
_cell.angle_gamma   90.00
#
_symmetry.space_group_name_H-M   'P 1'
#
loop_
_entity.id
_entity.type
_entity.pdbx_description
1 polymer ?
#
loop_
_entity_poly.entity_id
_entity_poly.type
_entity_poly.pdbx_seq_one_letter_code
_entity_poly.pdbx_strand_id
1 'polypeptide(L)'
;MEKILTIVIPTYNMQDYLRRCLDSLIVPEELMKQLEVLVVNDGSKDNSSAIAHEYQDKYPDTFRVIDKENGNYGSCVNRGLKDATGKYIKILDADDWFDKCALELFLTKLTGLNVDVVYTPFNSVYCANDKIERIVKEEKDKFDYEAIVDLMHEKLDGTFFHMHSLTYKTSLLKGISYRQEEKICYSDTEYVFYPLCHAHNMICLNITLYQYYIGREGQSTSVKTMAKNFSHFQRILSNLIAYKKDKTIPAVCALCGYYYVVLFRYMIDIHLFATPSDESQDSILRGFVEDFSKIDKLYENQVLAINLKGFKYVSWWYKKSFLNNVRLFLFSKLKSLKD
;
A
#
# COMPACT_ATOMS: atom_id res chain seq x y z
N MET A 1 -5.84 -17.57 25.16
CA MET A 1 -6.73 -16.40 24.83
C MET A 1 -6.74 -16.26 23.31
N GLU A 2 -7.87 -15.92 22.72
CA GLU A 2 -7.96 -15.71 21.27
C GLU A 2 -7.18 -14.44 20.88
N LYS A 3 -6.37 -14.51 19.81
CA LYS A 3 -5.63 -13.36 19.30
C LYS A 3 -6.58 -12.41 18.58
N ILE A 4 -6.54 -11.14 18.92
CA ILE A 4 -7.40 -10.11 18.32
C ILE A 4 -6.76 -9.54 17.06
N LEU A 5 -5.44 -9.28 17.08
CA LEU A 5 -4.72 -8.68 15.96
C LEU A 5 -3.45 -9.47 15.64
N THR A 6 -3.34 -9.94 14.40
CA THR A 6 -2.07 -10.37 13.82
C THR A 6 -1.41 -9.19 13.10
N ILE A 7 -0.16 -8.90 13.44
CA ILE A 7 0.69 -7.95 12.73
C ILE A 7 1.72 -8.75 11.94
N VAL A 8 1.73 -8.59 10.62
CA VAL A 8 2.71 -9.21 9.73
C VAL A 8 3.79 -8.18 9.40
N ILE A 9 5.05 -8.52 9.64
CA ILE A 9 6.20 -7.63 9.39
C ILE A 9 7.10 -8.27 8.33
N PRO A 10 6.91 -7.93 7.04
CA PRO A 10 7.85 -8.31 5.98
C PRO A 10 9.23 -7.71 6.24
N THR A 11 10.25 -8.55 6.34
CA THR A 11 11.59 -8.10 6.76
C THR A 11 12.67 -8.61 5.80
N TYR A 12 13.43 -7.67 5.22
CA TYR A 12 14.60 -7.99 4.41
C TYR A 12 15.67 -6.90 4.54
N ASN A 13 16.80 -7.22 5.21
CA ASN A 13 17.92 -6.31 5.46
C ASN A 13 17.48 -4.99 6.15
N MET A 14 16.86 -5.09 7.31
CA MET A 14 16.27 -3.99 8.09
C MET A 14 16.87 -3.83 9.48
N GLN A 15 18.10 -4.31 9.72
CA GLN A 15 18.75 -4.28 11.04
C GLN A 15 18.74 -2.91 11.72
N ASP A 16 18.84 -1.83 10.95
CA ASP A 16 18.93 -0.47 11.48
C ASP A 16 17.58 0.11 11.94
N TYR A 17 16.47 -0.46 11.45
CA TYR A 17 15.10 0.02 11.70
C TYR A 17 14.25 -0.93 12.53
N LEU A 18 14.51 -2.24 12.41
CA LEU A 18 13.66 -3.29 12.94
C LEU A 18 13.44 -3.18 14.47
N ARG A 19 14.45 -2.77 15.24
CA ARG A 19 14.28 -2.58 16.70
C ARG A 19 13.21 -1.54 17.01
N ARG A 20 13.21 -0.38 16.33
CA ARG A 20 12.17 0.64 16.52
C ARG A 20 10.79 0.11 16.18
N CYS A 21 10.68 -0.64 15.08
CA CYS A 21 9.44 -1.29 14.67
C CYS A 21 8.92 -2.23 15.78
N LEU A 22 9.73 -3.18 16.24
CA LEU A 22 9.34 -4.18 17.24
C LEU A 22 9.10 -3.57 18.62
N ASP A 23 9.91 -2.60 19.06
CA ASP A 23 9.69 -1.88 20.32
C ASP A 23 8.36 -1.16 20.36
N SER A 24 7.86 -0.68 19.21
CA SER A 24 6.58 0.01 19.11
C SER A 24 5.38 -0.89 19.42
N LEU A 25 5.58 -2.21 19.38
CA LEU A 25 4.55 -3.21 19.63
C LEU A 25 4.55 -3.74 21.07
N ILE A 26 5.50 -3.28 21.90
CA ILE A 26 5.56 -3.63 23.32
C ILE A 26 4.60 -2.73 24.09
N VAL A 27 3.43 -3.24 24.38
CA VAL A 27 2.35 -2.62 25.13
C VAL A 27 2.14 -3.37 26.47
N PRO A 28 1.26 -2.93 27.39
CA PRO A 28 0.99 -3.66 28.61
C PRO A 28 0.66 -5.13 28.38
N GLU A 29 1.10 -6.00 29.29
CA GLU A 29 1.04 -7.47 29.14
C GLU A 29 -0.35 -7.99 28.77
N GLU A 30 -1.40 -7.45 29.37
CA GLU A 30 -2.78 -7.88 29.08
C GLU A 30 -3.20 -7.61 27.62
N LEU A 31 -2.65 -6.56 27.00
CA LEU A 31 -2.87 -6.26 25.58
C LEU A 31 -1.94 -7.07 24.70
N MET A 32 -0.70 -7.34 25.13
CA MET A 32 0.21 -8.22 24.38
C MET A 32 -0.35 -9.64 24.22
N LYS A 33 -1.12 -10.14 25.18
CA LYS A 33 -1.82 -11.45 25.06
C LYS A 33 -2.79 -11.48 23.89
N GLN A 34 -3.31 -10.32 23.47
CA GLN A 34 -4.22 -10.18 22.32
C GLN A 34 -3.50 -10.02 20.98
N LEU A 35 -2.18 -9.76 20.99
CA LEU A 35 -1.35 -9.60 19.80
C LEU A 35 -0.71 -10.92 19.35
N GLU A 36 -0.61 -11.09 18.05
CA GLU A 36 0.29 -12.01 17.36
C GLU A 36 1.16 -11.18 16.42
N VAL A 37 2.46 -11.23 16.55
CA VAL A 37 3.42 -10.53 15.70
C VAL A 37 4.22 -11.56 14.91
N LEU A 38 4.04 -11.58 13.60
CA LEU A 38 4.73 -12.47 12.67
C LEU A 38 5.82 -11.70 11.94
N VAL A 39 7.07 -11.82 12.39
CA VAL A 39 8.21 -11.27 11.67
C VAL A 39 8.61 -12.25 10.59
N VAL A 40 8.30 -11.93 9.33
CA VAL A 40 8.61 -12.81 8.19
C VAL A 40 9.92 -12.35 7.57
N ASN A 41 11.01 -13.02 7.95
CA ASN A 41 12.34 -12.75 7.44
C ASN A 41 12.55 -13.40 6.08
N ASP A 42 12.71 -12.57 5.05
CA ASP A 42 12.83 -12.96 3.64
C ASP A 42 14.27 -13.28 3.22
N GLY A 43 14.99 -13.99 4.07
CA GLY A 43 16.38 -14.40 3.84
C GLY A 43 17.36 -13.23 3.96
N SER A 44 17.20 -12.37 4.95
CA SER A 44 18.11 -11.25 5.25
C SER A 44 19.57 -11.73 5.39
N LYS A 45 20.50 -10.87 4.98
CA LYS A 45 21.94 -11.11 5.04
C LYS A 45 22.64 -10.29 6.15
N ASP A 46 21.88 -9.42 6.78
CA ASP A 46 22.30 -8.60 7.93
C ASP A 46 21.81 -9.22 9.26
N ASN A 47 21.82 -8.45 10.35
CA ASN A 47 21.41 -8.90 11.66
C ASN A 47 19.87 -8.91 11.88
N SER A 48 19.05 -8.69 10.85
CA SER A 48 17.59 -8.61 11.01
C SER A 48 16.99 -9.86 11.62
N SER A 49 17.40 -11.07 11.17
CA SER A 49 16.92 -12.33 11.75
C SER A 49 17.29 -12.46 13.23
N ALA A 50 18.54 -12.18 13.59
CA ALA A 50 19.00 -12.24 14.98
C ALA A 50 18.21 -11.27 15.89
N ILE A 51 18.00 -10.03 15.43
CA ILE A 51 17.18 -9.05 16.13
C ILE A 51 15.76 -9.56 16.35
N ALA A 52 15.12 -10.12 15.34
CA ALA A 52 13.77 -10.65 15.45
C ALA A 52 13.68 -11.80 16.47
N HIS A 53 14.63 -12.72 16.48
CA HIS A 53 14.69 -13.81 17.42
C HIS A 53 14.88 -13.34 18.88
N GLU A 54 15.65 -12.26 19.14
CA GLU A 54 15.73 -11.67 20.50
C GLU A 54 14.34 -11.30 21.06
N TYR A 55 13.44 -10.76 20.22
CA TYR A 55 12.07 -10.41 20.64
C TYR A 55 11.21 -11.66 20.81
N GLN A 56 11.34 -12.66 19.95
CA GLN A 56 10.65 -13.95 20.11
C GLN A 56 11.06 -14.62 21.41
N ASP A 57 12.34 -14.67 21.76
CA ASP A 57 12.84 -15.29 22.99
C ASP A 57 12.34 -14.55 24.23
N LYS A 58 12.24 -13.22 24.13
CA LYS A 58 11.76 -12.39 25.26
C LYS A 58 10.24 -12.41 25.43
N TYR A 59 9.49 -12.55 24.34
CA TYR A 59 8.02 -12.48 24.32
C TYR A 59 7.41 -13.61 23.45
N PRO A 60 7.65 -14.89 23.77
CA PRO A 60 7.34 -16.04 22.91
C PRO A 60 5.85 -16.23 22.61
N ASP A 61 4.97 -15.73 23.51
CA ASP A 61 3.52 -15.80 23.32
C ASP A 61 2.99 -14.73 22.34
N THR A 62 3.82 -13.75 21.98
CA THR A 62 3.41 -12.63 21.12
C THR A 62 4.19 -12.57 19.83
N PHE A 63 5.52 -12.71 19.86
CA PHE A 63 6.38 -12.65 18.68
C PHE A 63 6.76 -14.03 18.18
N ARG A 64 6.63 -14.23 16.87
CA ARG A 64 7.07 -15.42 16.16
C ARG A 64 7.83 -15.04 14.92
N VAL A 65 9.03 -15.56 14.76
CA VAL A 65 9.88 -15.36 13.59
C VAL A 65 9.65 -16.48 12.58
N ILE A 66 9.58 -16.14 11.32
CA ILE A 66 9.44 -17.06 10.21
C ILE A 66 10.57 -16.76 9.23
N ASP A 67 11.67 -17.51 9.36
CA ASP A 67 12.76 -17.45 8.39
C ASP A 67 12.41 -18.23 7.13
N LYS A 68 12.60 -17.62 5.96
CA LYS A 68 12.32 -18.24 4.66
C LYS A 68 13.32 -17.80 3.59
N GLU A 69 13.37 -18.54 2.50
CA GLU A 69 14.09 -18.11 1.30
C GLU A 69 13.45 -16.84 0.71
N ASN A 70 14.29 -16.00 0.08
CA ASN A 70 13.82 -14.73 -0.49
C ASN A 70 12.79 -14.96 -1.61
N GLY A 71 11.63 -14.39 -1.45
CA GLY A 71 10.51 -14.40 -2.41
C GLY A 71 9.89 -13.03 -2.61
N ASN A 72 10.53 -11.98 -2.05
CA ASN A 72 10.09 -10.59 -2.04
C ASN A 72 8.84 -10.36 -1.15
N TYR A 73 8.43 -9.09 -1.06
CA TYR A 73 7.40 -8.55 -0.16
C TYR A 73 6.10 -9.38 -0.15
N GLY A 74 5.52 -9.63 -1.32
CA GLY A 74 4.27 -10.38 -1.44
C GLY A 74 4.35 -11.78 -0.84
N SER A 75 5.51 -12.45 -0.94
CA SER A 75 5.70 -13.79 -0.37
C SER A 75 5.68 -13.76 1.17
N CYS A 76 6.16 -12.67 1.78
CA CYS A 76 6.10 -12.47 3.22
C CYS A 76 4.67 -12.23 3.69
N VAL A 77 3.92 -11.40 2.97
CA VAL A 77 2.49 -11.16 3.25
C VAL A 77 1.69 -12.45 3.14
N ASN A 78 1.88 -13.22 2.05
CA ASN A 78 1.22 -14.51 1.85
C ASN A 78 1.54 -15.50 2.96
N ARG A 79 2.80 -15.57 3.40
CA ARG A 79 3.21 -16.43 4.48
C ARG A 79 2.60 -16.00 5.81
N GLY A 80 2.63 -14.69 6.11
CA GLY A 80 2.00 -14.12 7.30
C GLY A 80 0.50 -14.39 7.34
N LEU A 81 -0.23 -14.17 6.24
CA LEU A 81 -1.66 -14.45 6.15
C LEU A 81 -1.98 -15.94 6.36
N LYS A 82 -1.18 -16.85 5.79
CA LYS A 82 -1.34 -18.29 6.00
C LYS A 82 -1.28 -18.65 7.48
N ASP A 83 -0.33 -18.08 8.19
CA ASP A 83 -0.01 -18.41 9.59
C ASP A 83 -0.80 -17.56 10.61
N ALA A 84 -1.46 -16.49 10.18
CA ALA A 84 -2.22 -15.57 11.03
C ALA A 84 -3.36 -16.27 11.77
N THR A 85 -3.46 -16.02 13.08
CA THR A 85 -4.49 -16.57 13.98
C THR A 85 -5.43 -15.50 14.53
N GLY A 86 -5.03 -14.22 14.47
CA GLY A 86 -5.82 -13.10 14.98
C GLY A 86 -7.12 -12.87 14.21
N LYS A 87 -8.13 -12.38 14.90
CA LYS A 87 -9.42 -11.98 14.31
C LYS A 87 -9.24 -10.98 13.18
N TYR A 88 -8.32 -10.04 13.37
CA TYR A 88 -7.90 -9.03 12.39
C TYR A 88 -6.43 -9.21 12.02
N ILE A 89 -6.07 -8.73 10.83
CA ILE A 89 -4.71 -8.73 10.31
C ILE A 89 -4.33 -7.36 9.79
N LYS A 90 -3.13 -6.90 10.09
CA LYS A 90 -2.53 -5.66 9.59
C LYS A 90 -1.08 -5.90 9.20
N ILE A 91 -0.62 -5.23 8.14
CA ILE A 91 0.79 -5.24 7.74
C ILE A 91 1.48 -4.03 8.37
N LEU A 92 2.70 -4.24 8.83
CA LEU A 92 3.60 -3.19 9.32
C LEU A 92 4.96 -3.38 8.63
N ASP A 93 5.42 -2.39 7.88
CA ASP A 93 6.73 -2.44 7.24
C ASP A 93 7.85 -2.32 8.29
N ALA A 94 8.94 -3.03 8.10
CA ALA A 94 10.00 -3.18 9.09
C ALA A 94 10.81 -1.90 9.35
N ASP A 95 10.68 -0.89 8.50
CA ASP A 95 11.24 0.46 8.66
C ASP A 95 10.26 1.47 9.28
N ASP A 96 8.99 1.06 9.50
CA ASP A 96 7.92 1.85 10.10
C ASP A 96 7.66 1.45 11.56
N TRP A 97 6.72 2.11 12.22
CA TRP A 97 6.33 1.78 13.60
C TRP A 97 4.90 2.20 13.91
N PHE A 98 4.35 1.71 15.02
CA PHE A 98 3.08 2.19 15.55
C PHE A 98 3.30 3.19 16.69
N ASP A 99 2.38 4.14 16.86
CA ASP A 99 2.26 4.89 18.12
C ASP A 99 1.73 3.95 19.19
N LYS A 100 2.45 3.83 20.33
CA LYS A 100 2.10 2.87 21.39
C LYS A 100 0.76 3.17 22.04
N CYS A 101 0.48 4.43 22.36
CA CYS A 101 -0.81 4.81 22.96
C CYS A 101 -1.96 4.57 21.99
N ALA A 102 -1.74 4.85 20.69
CA ALA A 102 -2.70 4.55 19.65
C ALA A 102 -2.92 3.03 19.50
N LEU A 103 -1.87 2.20 19.62
CA LEU A 103 -1.99 0.74 19.56
C LEU A 103 -2.82 0.18 20.74
N GLU A 104 -2.60 0.68 21.95
CA GLU A 104 -3.39 0.28 23.13
C GLU A 104 -4.88 0.59 22.95
N LEU A 105 -5.19 1.81 22.49
CA LEU A 105 -6.56 2.22 22.19
C LEU A 105 -7.16 1.37 21.04
N PHE A 106 -6.38 1.12 20.00
CA PHE A 106 -6.79 0.36 18.85
C PHE A 106 -7.16 -1.09 19.22
N LEU A 107 -6.34 -1.78 20.00
CA LEU A 107 -6.62 -3.13 20.49
C LEU A 107 -7.91 -3.18 21.32
N THR A 108 -8.10 -2.20 22.20
CA THR A 108 -9.33 -2.09 22.99
C THR A 108 -10.56 -1.96 22.12
N LYS A 109 -10.50 -1.12 21.07
CA LYS A 109 -11.60 -0.94 20.11
C LYS A 109 -11.86 -2.21 19.30
N LEU A 110 -10.81 -2.87 18.79
CA LEU A 110 -10.94 -4.06 17.96
C LEU A 110 -11.68 -5.20 18.64
N THR A 111 -11.56 -5.34 19.97
CA THR A 111 -12.22 -6.41 20.73
C THR A 111 -13.72 -6.44 20.52
N GLY A 112 -14.37 -5.27 20.44
CA GLY A 112 -15.83 -5.14 20.25
C GLY A 112 -16.29 -5.14 18.80
N LEU A 113 -15.37 -5.02 17.83
CA LEU A 113 -15.74 -4.86 16.40
C LEU A 113 -15.97 -6.21 15.70
N ASN A 114 -16.85 -6.20 14.73
CA ASN A 114 -17.07 -7.31 13.80
C ASN A 114 -17.34 -6.80 12.39
N VAL A 115 -16.41 -6.01 11.86
CA VAL A 115 -16.48 -5.42 10.51
C VAL A 115 -15.43 -6.05 9.62
N ASP A 116 -15.58 -5.92 8.30
CA ASP A 116 -14.64 -6.48 7.34
C ASP A 116 -13.36 -5.66 7.26
N VAL A 117 -13.48 -4.32 7.40
CA VAL A 117 -12.37 -3.38 7.29
C VAL A 117 -12.40 -2.38 8.44
N VAL A 118 -11.25 -2.12 9.05
CA VAL A 118 -11.04 -1.00 9.96
C VAL A 118 -10.05 -0.03 9.31
N TYR A 119 -10.51 1.20 9.06
CA TYR A 119 -9.67 2.30 8.60
C TYR A 119 -9.16 3.11 9.79
N THR A 120 -7.89 3.45 9.76
CA THR A 120 -7.25 4.39 10.70
C THR A 120 -6.40 5.40 9.93
N PRO A 121 -6.38 6.69 10.30
CA PRO A 121 -5.37 7.63 9.82
C PRO A 121 -3.96 7.15 10.13
N PHE A 122 -2.98 7.67 9.39
CA PHE A 122 -1.57 7.44 9.64
C PHE A 122 -0.77 8.74 9.53
N ASN A 123 0.45 8.75 10.02
CA ASN A 123 1.38 9.86 9.83
C ASN A 123 2.42 9.51 8.77
N SER A 124 2.64 10.44 7.84
CA SER A 124 3.85 10.48 7.01
C SER A 124 4.95 11.22 7.78
N VAL A 125 5.99 10.51 8.19
CA VAL A 125 7.09 11.01 9.03
C VAL A 125 8.30 11.22 8.13
N TYR A 126 8.54 12.47 7.74
CA TYR A 126 9.66 12.85 6.87
C TYR A 126 10.92 13.02 7.71
N CYS A 127 11.97 12.31 7.33
CA CYS A 127 13.26 12.32 8.02
C CYS A 127 14.40 12.66 7.06
N ALA A 128 15.38 13.40 7.56
CA ALA A 128 16.69 13.57 6.91
C ALA A 128 17.80 13.31 7.94
N ASN A 129 18.79 12.50 7.57
CA ASN A 129 19.87 12.08 8.47
C ASN A 129 19.34 11.52 9.81
N ASP A 130 18.33 10.66 9.74
CA ASP A 130 17.65 10.04 10.88
C ASP A 130 16.97 11.00 11.87
N LYS A 131 16.80 12.26 11.50
CA LYS A 131 16.07 13.26 12.28
C LYS A 131 14.72 13.54 11.62
N ILE A 132 13.68 13.57 12.46
CA ILE A 132 12.34 13.95 12.02
C ILE A 132 12.34 15.44 11.68
N GLU A 133 12.01 15.77 10.44
CA GLU A 133 11.88 17.15 9.95
C GLU A 133 10.41 17.60 9.92
N ARG A 134 9.52 16.69 9.57
CA ARG A 134 8.09 17.00 9.42
C ARG A 134 7.24 15.76 9.60
N ILE A 135 6.08 15.95 10.25
CA ILE A 135 5.03 14.93 10.34
C ILE A 135 3.78 15.48 9.68
N VAL A 136 3.17 14.68 8.82
CA VAL A 136 1.90 15.01 8.15
C VAL A 136 0.90 13.90 8.45
N LYS A 137 -0.22 14.28 9.06
CA LYS A 137 -1.32 13.35 9.30
C LYS A 137 -2.06 13.09 7.98
N GLU A 138 -2.09 11.83 7.56
CA GLU A 138 -2.82 11.37 6.38
C GLU A 138 -4.19 10.87 6.82
N GLU A 139 -5.20 11.69 6.64
CA GLU A 139 -6.58 11.39 7.02
C GLU A 139 -7.56 11.62 5.88
N LYS A 140 -8.76 11.08 6.02
CA LYS A 140 -9.84 11.25 5.05
C LYS A 140 -10.97 12.04 5.68
N ASP A 141 -11.14 13.28 5.26
CA ASP A 141 -12.21 14.18 5.74
C ASP A 141 -13.63 13.70 5.37
N LYS A 142 -13.74 12.62 4.58
CA LYS A 142 -15.00 12.15 3.99
C LYS A 142 -15.74 11.12 4.85
N PHE A 143 -15.12 10.61 5.90
CA PHE A 143 -15.73 9.56 6.71
C PHE A 143 -16.11 10.09 8.09
N ASP A 144 -17.33 9.79 8.48
CA ASP A 144 -17.75 9.95 9.86
C ASP A 144 -17.03 8.90 10.72
N TYR A 145 -16.23 9.37 11.67
CA TYR A 145 -15.55 8.47 12.58
C TYR A 145 -16.55 7.75 13.51
N GLU A 146 -16.24 6.51 13.86
CA GLU A 146 -17.05 5.61 14.70
C GLU A 146 -18.37 5.15 14.03
N ALA A 147 -18.64 5.54 12.78
CA ALA A 147 -19.76 5.06 12.00
C ALA A 147 -19.37 3.89 11.09
N ILE A 148 -20.27 2.94 10.93
CA ILE A 148 -20.09 1.84 9.98
C ILE A 148 -20.55 2.29 8.60
N VAL A 149 -19.66 2.20 7.62
CA VAL A 149 -19.92 2.50 6.21
C VAL A 149 -20.31 1.20 5.51
N ASP A 150 -21.43 1.19 4.80
CA ASP A 150 -21.86 0.09 3.94
C ASP A 150 -21.19 0.22 2.56
N LEU A 151 -20.19 -0.60 2.30
CA LEU A 151 -19.41 -0.57 1.05
C LEU A 151 -20.19 -1.13 -0.15
N MET A 152 -21.33 -1.74 0.05
CA MET A 152 -22.18 -2.24 -1.04
C MET A 152 -23.01 -1.11 -1.68
N HIS A 153 -23.32 -0.06 -0.93
CA HIS A 153 -24.19 1.03 -1.35
C HIS A 153 -23.49 2.39 -1.40
N GLU A 154 -22.44 2.58 -0.61
CA GLU A 154 -21.70 3.84 -0.56
C GLU A 154 -20.68 3.94 -1.68
N LYS A 155 -20.47 5.17 -2.18
CA LYS A 155 -19.39 5.46 -3.12
C LYS A 155 -18.12 5.83 -2.40
N LEU A 156 -17.03 5.16 -2.73
CA LEU A 156 -15.68 5.51 -2.28
C LEU A 156 -15.03 6.55 -3.22
N ASP A 157 -15.79 7.53 -3.70
CA ASP A 157 -15.37 8.47 -4.73
C ASP A 157 -14.09 9.23 -4.35
N GLY A 158 -13.06 9.08 -5.20
CA GLY A 158 -11.78 9.78 -5.08
C GLY A 158 -11.00 9.44 -3.81
N THR A 159 -11.31 8.32 -3.16
CA THR A 159 -10.60 7.90 -1.95
C THR A 159 -9.49 6.92 -2.34
N PHE A 160 -8.25 7.35 -2.16
CA PHE A 160 -7.10 6.46 -2.22
C PHE A 160 -6.85 5.91 -0.82
N PHE A 161 -6.87 4.60 -0.69
CA PHE A 161 -6.48 3.92 0.54
C PHE A 161 -5.01 3.50 0.45
N HIS A 162 -4.26 3.80 1.50
CA HIS A 162 -2.93 3.25 1.69
C HIS A 162 -3.00 1.99 2.55
N MET A 163 -2.13 1.03 2.31
CA MET A 163 -2.04 -0.16 3.17
C MET A 163 -1.85 0.20 4.65
N HIS A 164 -1.16 1.31 4.93
CA HIS A 164 -0.91 1.84 6.26
C HIS A 164 -2.20 2.13 7.06
N SER A 165 -3.28 2.50 6.36
CA SER A 165 -4.58 2.82 6.95
C SER A 165 -5.45 1.60 7.23
N LEU A 166 -5.19 0.46 6.57
CA LEU A 166 -6.15 -0.64 6.51
C LEU A 166 -5.79 -1.79 7.45
N THR A 167 -6.80 -2.29 8.13
CA THR A 167 -6.77 -3.52 8.90
C THR A 167 -7.96 -4.35 8.47
N TYR A 168 -7.74 -5.60 8.11
CA TYR A 168 -8.78 -6.48 7.58
C TYR A 168 -9.18 -7.55 8.57
N LYS A 169 -10.44 -7.97 8.53
CA LYS A 169 -10.85 -9.20 9.17
C LYS A 169 -10.14 -10.38 8.50
N THR A 170 -9.42 -11.19 9.27
CA THR A 170 -8.60 -12.28 8.74
C THR A 170 -9.42 -13.28 7.93
N SER A 171 -10.66 -13.54 8.36
CA SER A 171 -11.58 -14.43 7.64
C SER A 171 -12.02 -13.90 6.28
N LEU A 172 -12.06 -12.57 6.06
CA LEU A 172 -12.30 -11.99 4.73
C LEU A 172 -11.17 -12.39 3.77
N LEU A 173 -9.91 -12.14 4.15
CA LEU A 173 -8.76 -12.45 3.28
C LEU A 173 -8.65 -13.96 2.99
N LYS A 174 -8.85 -14.79 4.01
CA LYS A 174 -8.85 -16.26 3.86
C LYS A 174 -10.04 -16.73 3.00
N GLY A 175 -11.22 -16.14 3.18
CA GLY A 175 -12.45 -16.50 2.46
C GLY A 175 -12.39 -16.21 0.96
N ILE A 176 -11.73 -15.13 0.56
CA ILE A 176 -11.51 -14.80 -0.86
C ILE A 176 -10.27 -15.47 -1.44
N SER A 177 -9.58 -16.32 -0.67
CA SER A 177 -8.29 -16.94 -1.06
C SER A 177 -7.28 -15.89 -1.53
N TYR A 178 -7.25 -14.73 -0.84
CA TYR A 178 -6.36 -13.63 -1.20
C TYR A 178 -4.90 -14.09 -1.24
N ARG A 179 -4.23 -13.72 -2.32
CA ARG A 179 -2.80 -13.92 -2.48
C ARG A 179 -2.20 -12.74 -3.21
N GLN A 180 -1.15 -12.18 -2.63
CA GLN A 180 -0.38 -11.09 -3.21
C GLN A 180 0.64 -11.62 -4.21
N GLU A 181 0.88 -10.88 -5.30
CA GLU A 181 1.88 -11.23 -6.30
C GLU A 181 3.29 -11.27 -5.68
N GLU A 182 4.03 -12.33 -5.98
CA GLU A 182 5.38 -12.55 -5.45
C GLU A 182 6.45 -12.11 -6.45
N LYS A 183 7.66 -11.84 -5.98
CA LYS A 183 8.84 -11.46 -6.78
C LYS A 183 8.69 -10.11 -7.51
N ILE A 184 7.76 -9.27 -7.10
CA ILE A 184 7.60 -7.91 -7.61
C ILE A 184 7.56 -6.89 -6.46
N CYS A 185 7.87 -5.63 -6.77
CA CYS A 185 7.64 -4.47 -5.89
C CYS A 185 6.24 -3.91 -6.12
N TYR A 186 5.76 -3.06 -5.20
CA TYR A 186 4.47 -2.33 -5.29
C TYR A 186 3.23 -3.21 -5.23
N SER A 187 3.38 -4.47 -4.83
CA SER A 187 2.27 -5.42 -4.67
C SER A 187 1.38 -5.10 -3.45
N ASP A 188 1.77 -4.14 -2.59
CA ASP A 188 0.94 -3.51 -1.56
C ASP A 188 -0.36 -2.93 -2.13
N THR A 189 -0.32 -2.47 -3.39
CA THR A 189 -1.53 -2.07 -4.15
C THR A 189 -2.57 -3.19 -4.20
N GLU A 190 -2.16 -4.43 -4.37
CA GLU A 190 -3.05 -5.59 -4.40
C GLU A 190 -3.66 -5.88 -3.02
N TYR A 191 -2.90 -5.67 -1.94
CA TYR A 191 -3.39 -5.80 -0.57
C TYR A 191 -4.52 -4.79 -0.26
N VAL A 192 -4.50 -3.66 -0.91
CA VAL A 192 -5.58 -2.67 -0.79
C VAL A 192 -6.74 -3.01 -1.73
N PHE A 193 -6.45 -3.28 -3.00
CA PHE A 193 -7.46 -3.39 -4.06
C PHE A 193 -8.38 -4.60 -3.90
N TYR A 194 -7.82 -5.82 -3.85
CA TYR A 194 -8.64 -7.03 -3.87
C TYR A 194 -9.54 -7.19 -2.63
N PRO A 195 -9.04 -6.99 -1.40
CA PRO A 195 -9.89 -7.13 -0.23
C PRO A 195 -11.01 -6.08 -0.19
N LEU A 196 -10.74 -4.84 -0.57
CA LEU A 196 -11.78 -3.80 -0.62
C LEU A 196 -12.87 -4.09 -1.66
N CYS A 197 -12.52 -4.76 -2.78
CA CYS A 197 -13.52 -5.22 -3.73
C CYS A 197 -14.48 -6.28 -3.15
N HIS A 198 -14.14 -6.92 -2.02
CA HIS A 198 -14.92 -8.00 -1.40
C HIS A 198 -15.51 -7.62 -0.04
N ALA A 199 -15.05 -6.53 0.55
CA ALA A 199 -15.56 -6.06 1.83
C ALA A 199 -16.98 -5.52 1.69
N HIS A 200 -17.82 -5.82 2.70
CA HIS A 200 -19.20 -5.34 2.76
C HIS A 200 -19.33 -4.10 3.64
N ASN A 201 -18.50 -4.00 4.67
CA ASN A 201 -18.55 -2.87 5.59
C ASN A 201 -17.18 -2.45 6.10
N MET A 202 -17.10 -1.20 6.51
CA MET A 202 -15.91 -0.57 7.05
C MET A 202 -16.28 0.33 8.22
N ILE A 203 -15.42 0.39 9.24
CA ILE A 203 -15.47 1.43 10.26
C ILE A 203 -14.24 2.32 10.16
N CYS A 204 -14.40 3.62 10.35
CA CYS A 204 -13.33 4.58 10.43
C CYS A 204 -13.09 4.98 11.89
N LEU A 205 -11.91 4.70 12.42
CA LEU A 205 -11.51 5.09 13.77
C LEU A 205 -10.57 6.28 13.72
N ASN A 206 -10.81 7.32 14.54
CA ASN A 206 -9.90 8.46 14.63
C ASN A 206 -8.69 8.13 15.54
N ILE A 207 -7.92 7.13 15.11
CA ILE A 207 -6.73 6.65 15.81
C ILE A 207 -5.56 6.71 14.84
N THR A 208 -4.63 7.64 15.02
CA THR A 208 -3.45 7.77 14.16
C THR A 208 -2.40 6.75 14.56
N LEU A 209 -2.60 5.50 14.11
CA LEU A 209 -1.84 4.34 14.56
C LEU A 209 -0.45 4.24 13.91
N TYR A 210 -0.40 4.27 12.59
CA TYR A 210 0.77 3.93 11.77
C TYR A 210 1.65 5.16 11.55
N GLN A 211 2.97 5.01 11.69
CA GLN A 211 3.97 6.04 11.46
C GLN A 211 4.84 5.61 10.28
N TYR A 212 4.57 6.16 9.11
CA TYR A 212 5.24 5.85 7.85
C TYR A 212 6.53 6.66 7.70
N TYR A 213 7.67 5.99 7.70
CA TYR A 213 9.00 6.62 7.59
C TYR A 213 9.35 6.96 6.15
N ILE A 214 9.60 8.24 5.86
CA ILE A 214 9.94 8.74 4.52
C ILE A 214 11.33 9.42 4.59
N GLY A 215 12.20 9.08 3.63
CA GLY A 215 13.53 9.68 3.50
C GLY A 215 14.69 8.70 3.71
N ARG A 216 14.40 7.40 3.93
CA ARG A 216 15.43 6.37 4.00
C ARG A 216 16.08 6.15 2.63
N GLU A 217 17.41 6.03 2.62
CA GLU A 217 18.14 5.63 1.42
C GLU A 217 17.68 4.24 0.93
N GLY A 218 17.52 4.09 -0.37
CA GLY A 218 17.09 2.83 -0.99
C GLY A 218 15.59 2.52 -0.90
N GLN A 219 14.75 3.47 -0.48
CA GLN A 219 13.29 3.28 -0.54
C GLN A 219 12.81 2.99 -1.96
N SER A 220 11.78 2.13 -2.07
CA SER A 220 11.17 1.71 -3.34
C SER A 220 10.54 2.86 -4.12
N THR A 221 10.17 3.94 -3.44
CA THR A 221 9.51 5.13 -4.00
C THR A 221 10.44 6.12 -4.71
N SER A 222 11.77 5.88 -4.72
CA SER A 222 12.69 6.73 -5.48
C SER A 222 12.46 6.58 -6.99
N VAL A 223 12.52 7.69 -7.74
CA VAL A 223 12.29 7.71 -9.20
C VAL A 223 13.21 6.71 -9.93
N LYS A 224 14.46 6.57 -9.51
CA LYS A 224 15.42 5.62 -10.08
C LYS A 224 14.97 4.16 -9.88
N THR A 225 14.50 3.82 -8.67
CA THR A 225 14.00 2.48 -8.35
C THR A 225 12.70 2.19 -9.10
N MET A 226 11.79 3.17 -9.16
CA MET A 226 10.54 3.05 -9.90
C MET A 226 10.78 2.83 -11.40
N ALA A 227 11.72 3.56 -12.02
CA ALA A 227 12.08 3.38 -13.42
C ALA A 227 12.64 1.97 -13.71
N LYS A 228 13.49 1.45 -12.84
CA LYS A 228 14.01 0.07 -12.93
C LYS A 228 12.88 -0.97 -12.84
N ASN A 229 11.85 -0.68 -12.07
CA ASN A 229 10.74 -1.60 -11.78
C ASN A 229 9.47 -1.28 -12.60
N PHE A 230 9.59 -0.60 -13.75
CA PHE A 230 8.45 -0.25 -14.61
C PHE A 230 7.56 -1.47 -14.95
N SER A 231 8.17 -2.62 -15.25
CA SER A 231 7.45 -3.86 -15.55
C SER A 231 6.62 -4.41 -14.38
N HIS A 232 6.97 -4.06 -13.14
CA HIS A 232 6.18 -4.43 -11.96
C HIS A 232 4.86 -3.65 -11.93
N PHE A 233 4.89 -2.35 -12.18
CA PHE A 233 3.66 -1.54 -12.32
C PHE A 233 2.79 -2.05 -13.46
N GLN A 234 3.40 -2.35 -14.62
CA GLN A 234 2.70 -2.94 -15.76
C GLN A 234 1.97 -4.22 -15.36
N ARG A 235 2.65 -5.13 -14.67
CA ARG A 235 2.08 -6.41 -14.23
C ARG A 235 0.91 -6.20 -13.27
N ILE A 236 1.07 -5.36 -12.24
CA ILE A 236 0.00 -5.04 -11.29
C ILE A 236 -1.19 -4.45 -12.02
N LEU A 237 -0.99 -3.42 -12.86
CA LEU A 237 -2.09 -2.80 -13.59
C LEU A 237 -2.81 -3.79 -14.49
N SER A 238 -2.08 -4.68 -15.19
CA SER A 238 -2.68 -5.75 -15.99
C SER A 238 -3.52 -6.71 -15.15
N ASN A 239 -3.04 -7.10 -13.97
CA ASN A 239 -3.77 -7.96 -13.04
C ASN A 239 -5.07 -7.30 -12.56
N LEU A 240 -5.01 -6.02 -12.19
CA LEU A 240 -6.18 -5.27 -11.74
C LEU A 240 -7.23 -5.11 -12.86
N ILE A 241 -6.79 -4.88 -14.10
CA ILE A 241 -7.66 -4.78 -15.28
C ILE A 241 -8.32 -6.14 -15.58
N ALA A 242 -7.57 -7.23 -15.49
CA ALA A 242 -8.07 -8.58 -15.73
C ALA A 242 -9.04 -9.07 -14.64
N TYR A 243 -9.08 -8.39 -13.50
CA TYR A 243 -9.92 -8.78 -12.38
C TYR A 243 -11.42 -8.61 -12.67
N LYS A 244 -12.17 -9.73 -12.59
CA LYS A 244 -13.58 -9.82 -13.03
C LYS A 244 -14.57 -9.75 -11.85
N LYS A 245 -14.36 -8.85 -10.91
CA LYS A 245 -15.38 -8.61 -9.87
C LYS A 245 -16.58 -7.88 -10.47
N ASP A 246 -17.74 -8.09 -9.87
CA ASP A 246 -18.95 -7.35 -10.23
C ASP A 246 -18.75 -5.84 -10.03
N LYS A 247 -18.58 -5.13 -11.16
CA LYS A 247 -18.36 -3.69 -11.20
C LYS A 247 -19.65 -2.87 -11.18
N THR A 248 -20.79 -3.51 -10.92
CA THR A 248 -22.05 -2.78 -10.68
C THR A 248 -22.12 -2.24 -9.26
N ILE A 249 -21.30 -2.76 -8.34
CA ILE A 249 -21.17 -2.24 -6.98
C ILE A 249 -20.44 -0.88 -7.03
N PRO A 250 -21.08 0.23 -6.58
CA PRO A 250 -20.54 1.58 -6.75
C PRO A 250 -19.15 1.77 -6.14
N ALA A 251 -18.89 1.22 -4.95
CA ALA A 251 -17.58 1.29 -4.30
C ALA A 251 -16.49 0.58 -5.11
N VAL A 252 -16.78 -0.62 -5.66
CA VAL A 252 -15.84 -1.38 -6.50
C VAL A 252 -15.55 -0.64 -7.80
N CYS A 253 -16.56 -0.04 -8.43
CA CYS A 253 -16.39 0.75 -9.66
C CYS A 253 -15.49 1.97 -9.42
N ALA A 254 -15.76 2.72 -8.35
CA ALA A 254 -14.96 3.88 -7.97
C ALA A 254 -13.51 3.51 -7.64
N LEU A 255 -13.32 2.41 -6.90
CA LEU A 255 -12.01 1.87 -6.54
C LEU A 255 -11.21 1.47 -7.80
N CYS A 256 -11.81 0.70 -8.72
CA CYS A 256 -11.17 0.31 -9.97
C CYS A 256 -10.70 1.52 -10.76
N GLY A 257 -11.58 2.49 -11.00
CA GLY A 257 -11.24 3.69 -11.76
C GLY A 257 -10.08 4.47 -11.13
N TYR A 258 -10.11 4.62 -9.82
CA TYR A 258 -9.07 5.32 -9.12
C TYR A 258 -7.70 4.63 -9.22
N TYR A 259 -7.63 3.33 -8.97
CA TYR A 259 -6.35 2.58 -9.04
C TYR A 259 -5.79 2.50 -10.45
N TYR A 260 -6.63 2.37 -11.48
CA TYR A 260 -6.18 2.42 -12.87
C TYR A 260 -5.51 3.77 -13.18
N VAL A 261 -6.12 4.87 -12.76
CA VAL A 261 -5.56 6.23 -12.98
C VAL A 261 -4.25 6.43 -12.22
N VAL A 262 -4.17 6.00 -10.95
CA VAL A 262 -2.97 6.18 -10.13
C VAL A 262 -1.80 5.37 -10.67
N LEU A 263 -1.99 4.07 -10.94
CA LEU A 263 -0.92 3.22 -11.48
C LEU A 263 -0.48 3.71 -12.87
N PHE A 264 -1.43 4.04 -13.74
CA PHE A 264 -1.10 4.61 -15.03
C PHE A 264 -0.32 5.91 -14.92
N ARG A 265 -0.67 6.78 -13.94
CA ARG A 265 0.07 8.01 -13.67
C ARG A 265 1.51 7.73 -13.27
N TYR A 266 1.78 6.77 -12.37
CA TYR A 266 3.16 6.38 -12.04
C TYR A 266 3.93 5.94 -13.29
N MET A 267 3.33 5.09 -14.12
CA MET A 267 3.98 4.57 -15.33
C MET A 267 4.26 5.68 -16.35
N ILE A 268 3.30 6.57 -16.62
CA ILE A 268 3.49 7.66 -17.59
C ILE A 268 4.49 8.71 -17.07
N ASP A 269 4.51 8.99 -15.77
CA ASP A 269 5.49 9.87 -15.17
C ASP A 269 6.91 9.30 -15.27
N ILE A 270 7.10 7.99 -15.03
CA ILE A 270 8.37 7.29 -15.24
C ILE A 270 8.81 7.44 -16.70
N HIS A 271 7.94 7.09 -17.64
CA HIS A 271 8.24 7.18 -19.08
C HIS A 271 8.64 8.60 -19.49
N LEU A 272 7.83 9.61 -19.16
CA LEU A 272 8.08 10.97 -19.62
C LEU A 272 9.27 11.67 -18.95
N PHE A 273 9.58 11.33 -17.69
CA PHE A 273 10.58 12.07 -16.91
C PHE A 273 11.86 11.29 -16.61
N ALA A 274 11.83 9.96 -16.63
CA ALA A 274 13.00 9.14 -16.35
C ALA A 274 13.52 8.39 -17.60
N THR A 275 12.63 7.93 -18.48
CA THR A 275 12.96 7.08 -19.65
C THR A 275 12.26 7.54 -20.95
N PRO A 276 12.35 8.83 -21.34
CA PRO A 276 11.51 9.41 -22.41
C PRO A 276 11.78 8.83 -23.81
N SER A 277 12.88 8.15 -24.02
CA SER A 277 13.26 7.51 -25.29
C SER A 277 12.92 6.01 -25.37
N ASP A 278 12.27 5.46 -24.35
CA ASP A 278 11.91 4.03 -24.31
C ASP A 278 10.62 3.79 -25.12
N GLU A 279 10.77 3.39 -26.39
CA GLU A 279 9.66 3.13 -27.30
C GLU A 279 8.80 1.93 -26.84
N SER A 280 9.39 0.97 -26.12
CA SER A 280 8.65 -0.16 -25.55
C SER A 280 7.66 0.31 -24.50
N GLN A 281 8.09 1.18 -23.58
CA GLN A 281 7.21 1.79 -22.59
C GLN A 281 6.12 2.66 -23.22
N ASP A 282 6.44 3.45 -24.27
CA ASP A 282 5.44 4.24 -25.01
C ASP A 282 4.35 3.33 -25.61
N SER A 283 4.74 2.22 -26.21
CA SER A 283 3.81 1.24 -26.78
C SER A 283 2.91 0.59 -25.72
N ILE A 284 3.48 0.16 -24.58
CA ILE A 284 2.74 -0.43 -23.47
C ILE A 284 1.70 0.55 -22.92
N LEU A 285 2.09 1.81 -22.70
CA LEU A 285 1.19 2.83 -22.17
C LEU A 285 0.03 3.15 -23.12
N ARG A 286 0.28 3.17 -24.44
CA ARG A 286 -0.79 3.33 -25.43
C ARG A 286 -1.76 2.16 -25.43
N GLY A 287 -1.24 0.94 -25.31
CA GLY A 287 -2.06 -0.25 -25.15
C GLY A 287 -2.99 -0.16 -23.93
N PHE A 288 -2.52 0.33 -22.80
CA PHE A 288 -3.38 0.54 -21.62
C PHE A 288 -4.49 1.57 -21.86
N VAL A 289 -4.21 2.68 -22.56
CA VAL A 289 -5.26 3.66 -22.90
C VAL A 289 -6.35 3.01 -23.77
N GLU A 290 -5.95 2.17 -24.74
CA GLU A 290 -6.90 1.42 -25.57
C GLU A 290 -7.70 0.40 -24.76
N ASP A 291 -7.07 -0.31 -23.83
CA ASP A 291 -7.75 -1.27 -22.96
C ASP A 291 -8.74 -0.59 -22.01
N PHE A 292 -8.40 0.56 -21.46
CA PHE A 292 -9.34 1.38 -20.68
C PHE A 292 -10.55 1.78 -21.50
N SER A 293 -10.36 2.18 -22.77
CA SER A 293 -11.46 2.53 -23.68
C SER A 293 -12.41 1.36 -23.96
N LYS A 294 -11.86 0.14 -24.03
CA LYS A 294 -12.67 -1.10 -24.22
C LYS A 294 -13.45 -1.50 -22.97
N ILE A 295 -12.93 -1.21 -21.78
CA ILE A 295 -13.60 -1.52 -20.52
C ILE A 295 -14.71 -0.53 -20.24
N ASP A 296 -14.39 0.75 -20.23
CA ASP A 296 -15.31 1.88 -20.04
C ASP A 296 -14.62 3.17 -20.54
N LYS A 297 -15.29 3.90 -21.40
CA LYS A 297 -14.81 5.20 -21.92
C LYS A 297 -14.50 6.21 -20.80
N LEU A 298 -15.13 6.04 -19.64
CA LEU A 298 -14.85 6.84 -18.45
C LEU A 298 -13.39 6.71 -18.01
N TYR A 299 -12.82 5.50 -18.00
CA TYR A 299 -11.43 5.27 -17.57
C TYR A 299 -10.43 5.89 -18.54
N GLU A 300 -10.64 5.76 -19.84
CA GLU A 300 -9.83 6.47 -20.83
C GLU A 300 -9.88 7.98 -20.61
N ASN A 301 -11.07 8.55 -20.42
CA ASN A 301 -11.22 9.98 -20.18
C ASN A 301 -10.50 10.41 -18.89
N GLN A 302 -10.54 9.61 -17.82
CA GLN A 302 -9.84 9.88 -16.57
C GLN A 302 -8.32 9.89 -16.74
N VAL A 303 -7.73 8.90 -17.43
CA VAL A 303 -6.28 8.87 -17.65
C VAL A 303 -5.81 9.97 -18.59
N LEU A 304 -6.57 10.32 -19.62
CA LEU A 304 -6.26 11.45 -20.50
C LEU A 304 -6.44 12.80 -19.83
N ALA A 305 -7.24 12.89 -18.75
CA ALA A 305 -7.42 14.09 -17.95
C ALA A 305 -6.32 14.31 -16.90
N ILE A 306 -5.40 13.35 -16.71
CA ILE A 306 -4.26 13.49 -15.78
C ILE A 306 -3.51 14.79 -16.12
N ASN A 307 -3.31 15.62 -15.10
CA ASN A 307 -2.70 16.93 -15.28
C ASN A 307 -1.77 17.29 -14.13
N LEU A 308 -0.93 18.30 -14.39
CA LEU A 308 -0.14 18.97 -13.37
C LEU A 308 -0.43 20.47 -13.46
N LYS A 309 -0.99 21.07 -12.40
CA LYS A 309 -1.37 22.49 -12.35
C LYS A 309 -2.22 22.93 -13.56
N GLY A 310 -3.21 22.10 -13.95
CA GLY A 310 -4.11 22.35 -15.08
C GLY A 310 -3.56 21.95 -16.46
N PHE A 311 -2.29 21.57 -16.57
CA PHE A 311 -1.69 21.12 -17.82
C PHE A 311 -1.92 19.61 -18.04
N LYS A 312 -2.78 19.26 -19.00
CA LYS A 312 -3.17 17.87 -19.34
C LYS A 312 -2.08 17.19 -20.18
N TYR A 313 -0.93 16.91 -19.57
CA TYR A 313 0.26 16.39 -20.27
C TYR A 313 0.06 14.99 -20.88
N VAL A 314 -0.76 14.12 -20.28
CA VAL A 314 -1.07 12.80 -20.82
C VAL A 314 -1.85 12.89 -22.12
N SER A 315 -2.86 13.76 -22.18
CA SER A 315 -3.59 14.02 -23.45
C SER A 315 -2.68 14.55 -24.55
N TRP A 316 -1.68 15.36 -24.21
CA TRP A 316 -0.73 15.86 -25.19
C TRP A 316 0.22 14.77 -25.67
N TRP A 317 0.75 13.95 -24.76
CA TRP A 317 1.54 12.78 -25.13
C TRP A 317 0.77 11.83 -26.06
N TYR A 318 -0.49 11.53 -25.72
CA TYR A 318 -1.31 10.59 -26.50
C TYR A 318 -1.60 11.07 -27.92
N LYS A 319 -1.80 12.37 -28.13
CA LYS A 319 -2.16 12.97 -29.42
C LYS A 319 -1.02 13.07 -30.43
N LYS A 320 0.21 12.69 -30.12
CA LYS A 320 1.39 12.62 -31.02
C LYS A 320 1.50 13.77 -32.06
N SER A 321 1.30 15.04 -31.69
CA SER A 321 1.55 16.16 -32.58
C SER A 321 2.94 16.74 -32.35
N PHE A 322 3.60 17.28 -33.38
CA PHE A 322 4.90 17.94 -33.25
C PHE A 322 4.89 19.04 -32.17
N LEU A 323 3.87 19.87 -32.16
CA LEU A 323 3.72 20.92 -31.13
C LEU A 323 3.57 20.36 -29.71
N ASN A 324 2.88 19.22 -29.55
CA ASN A 324 2.72 18.57 -28.27
C ASN A 324 4.05 17.95 -27.78
N ASN A 325 4.86 17.39 -28.69
CA ASN A 325 6.18 16.86 -28.32
C ASN A 325 7.13 17.98 -27.85
N VAL A 326 7.15 19.13 -28.52
CA VAL A 326 7.93 20.30 -28.05
C VAL A 326 7.46 20.78 -26.68
N ARG A 327 6.15 20.84 -26.45
CA ARG A 327 5.58 21.27 -25.15
C ARG A 327 5.90 20.26 -24.04
N LEU A 328 5.83 18.96 -24.31
CA LEU A 328 6.21 17.91 -23.35
C LEU A 328 7.70 17.98 -23.00
N PHE A 329 8.56 18.21 -24.01
CA PHE A 329 10.00 18.39 -23.79
C PHE A 329 10.28 19.59 -22.88
N LEU A 330 9.65 20.74 -23.14
CA LEU A 330 9.79 21.92 -22.28
C LEU A 330 9.25 21.67 -20.86
N PHE A 331 8.12 20.97 -20.74
CA PHE A 331 7.54 20.60 -19.46
C PHE A 331 8.44 19.67 -18.65
N SER A 332 9.05 18.66 -19.29
CA SER A 332 9.99 17.74 -18.63
C SER A 332 11.22 18.48 -18.08
N LYS A 333 11.77 19.42 -18.85
CA LYS A 333 12.89 20.29 -18.42
C LYS A 333 12.51 21.16 -17.22
N LEU A 334 11.31 21.73 -17.19
CA LEU A 334 10.82 22.53 -16.06
C LEU A 334 10.59 21.72 -14.78
N LYS A 335 10.19 20.45 -14.91
CA LYS A 335 10.00 19.56 -13.76
C LYS A 335 11.35 19.13 -13.18
N SER A 336 12.32 18.78 -14.03
CA SER A 336 13.69 18.37 -13.60
C SER A 336 14.51 19.50 -12.95
N LEU A 337 14.06 20.77 -13.03
CA LEU A 337 14.69 21.92 -12.35
C LEU A 337 14.08 22.15 -10.95
N LYS A 338 13.05 21.39 -10.53
CA LYS A 338 12.36 21.55 -9.24
C LYS A 338 12.54 20.36 -8.29
N ASP A 339 13.10 19.28 -8.77
CA ASP A 339 13.57 18.12 -8.01
C ASP A 339 15.08 18.24 -7.75
#